data_5e2c48a5c0e7ef5affe44a0bf9bdabb6
#
_entry.id   5e2c48a5c0e7ef5affe44a0bf9bdabb6
#
_cell.length_a   1.000
_cell.length_b   1.000
_cell.length_c   1.000
_cell.angle_alpha   90.00
_cell.angle_beta   90.00
_cell.angle_gamma   90.00
#
_symmetry.space_group_name_H-M   'P 1'
#
loop_
_entity.id
_entity.type
_entity.pdbx_description
1 polymer ?
#
loop_
_entity_poly.entity_id
_entity_poly.type
_entity_poly.pdbx_seq_one_letter_code
_entity_poly.pdbx_strand_id
1 'polypeptide(L)'
;MIAALNGLIDSIGEDSVIVDVGGVGYLVFCSSRTLAALPRVGEAVSLRIDTHVREDHIHLYGFSTEAERAWFRLLTTVQGVGVRVALAIQSALAPTDLARAIAAGDKPALGRASGVGPKLAARIATELKDKAGALELGMGAHLPDKGGAKGQASDVGDEQRVSDAVSALVNLGYGRTEAYGAVIEAVREMGEDSPLQALIRGGLTRLGAAA
;
A
#
# COMPACT_ATOMS: atom_id res chain seq x y z
N MET A 1 12.25 15.71 -5.17
CA MET A 1 11.33 14.54 -5.34
C MET A 1 9.95 14.96 -4.87
N ILE A 2 8.90 14.72 -5.66
CA ILE A 2 7.51 15.01 -5.30
C ILE A 2 6.88 13.73 -4.79
N ALA A 3 6.38 13.72 -3.54
CA ALA A 3 5.83 12.53 -2.88
C ALA A 3 4.30 12.56 -2.71
N ALA A 4 3.71 13.74 -2.72
CA ALA A 4 2.28 13.96 -2.67
C ALA A 4 1.92 15.30 -3.31
N LEU A 5 0.70 15.39 -3.87
CA LEU A 5 0.09 16.63 -4.34
C LEU A 5 -1.28 16.81 -3.69
N ASN A 6 -1.50 17.98 -3.12
CA ASN A 6 -2.78 18.41 -2.59
C ASN A 6 -3.18 19.70 -3.31
N GLY A 7 -4.28 19.66 -4.05
CA GLY A 7 -4.68 20.80 -4.87
C GLY A 7 -6.09 20.64 -5.38
N LEU A 8 -6.42 21.38 -6.44
CA LEU A 8 -7.69 21.28 -7.15
C LEU A 8 -7.49 20.58 -8.49
N ILE A 9 -8.50 19.82 -8.93
CA ILE A 9 -8.48 19.25 -10.26
C ILE A 9 -8.72 20.36 -11.27
N ASP A 10 -7.74 20.61 -12.14
CA ASP A 10 -7.87 21.55 -13.26
C ASP A 10 -8.52 20.86 -14.46
N SER A 11 -8.01 19.71 -14.86
CA SER A 11 -8.57 18.93 -15.97
C SER A 11 -8.24 17.45 -15.83
N ILE A 12 -9.11 16.59 -16.41
CA ILE A 12 -8.94 15.13 -16.43
C ILE A 12 -8.83 14.71 -17.90
N GLY A 13 -7.71 14.05 -18.23
CA GLY A 13 -7.44 13.46 -19.52
C GLY A 13 -7.77 11.97 -19.57
N GLU A 14 -7.34 11.29 -20.63
CA GLU A 14 -7.56 9.87 -20.86
C GLU A 14 -6.72 8.98 -19.90
N ASP A 15 -5.46 9.37 -19.66
CA ASP A 15 -4.48 8.63 -18.84
C ASP A 15 -3.82 9.52 -17.78
N SER A 16 -4.29 10.75 -17.60
CA SER A 16 -3.65 11.75 -16.74
C SER A 16 -4.65 12.76 -16.20
N VAL A 17 -4.24 13.45 -15.14
CA VAL A 17 -4.96 14.56 -14.53
C VAL A 17 -4.00 15.73 -14.35
N ILE A 18 -4.47 16.96 -14.53
CA ILE A 18 -3.74 18.16 -14.11
C ILE A 18 -4.28 18.59 -12.74
N VAL A 19 -3.37 18.69 -11.79
CA VAL A 19 -3.66 19.16 -10.42
C VAL A 19 -3.05 20.54 -10.26
N ASP A 20 -3.88 21.55 -10.02
CA ASP A 20 -3.45 22.89 -9.67
C ASP A 20 -3.07 22.94 -8.18
N VAL A 21 -1.84 23.29 -7.92
CA VAL A 21 -1.31 23.54 -6.57
C VAL A 21 -0.82 24.97 -6.50
N GLY A 22 -1.70 25.86 -6.07
CA GLY A 22 -1.37 27.28 -5.90
C GLY A 22 -1.02 28.01 -7.20
N GLY A 23 -1.67 27.70 -8.31
CA GLY A 23 -1.44 28.29 -9.62
C GLY A 23 -0.40 27.57 -10.48
N VAL A 24 0.13 26.43 -10.02
CA VAL A 24 1.02 25.57 -10.79
C VAL A 24 0.30 24.27 -11.12
N GLY A 25 0.09 24.01 -12.44
CA GLY A 25 -0.52 22.78 -12.93
C GLY A 25 0.49 21.65 -13.03
N TYR A 26 0.27 20.57 -12.26
CA TYR A 26 1.07 19.36 -12.32
C TYR A 26 0.36 18.29 -13.15
N LEU A 27 1.01 17.85 -14.24
CA LEU A 27 0.52 16.73 -15.04
C LEU A 27 0.90 15.41 -14.35
N VAL A 28 -0.10 14.62 -13.99
CA VAL A 28 0.04 13.38 -13.23
C VAL A 28 -0.61 12.22 -13.98
N PHE A 29 0.18 11.22 -14.35
CA PHE A 29 -0.31 9.99 -14.97
C PHE A 29 -0.90 9.05 -13.92
N CYS A 30 -2.08 8.50 -14.21
CA CYS A 30 -2.81 7.65 -13.28
C CYS A 30 -3.36 6.40 -13.95
N SER A 31 -3.70 5.38 -13.14
CA SER A 31 -4.49 4.26 -13.65
C SER A 31 -5.92 4.73 -13.97
N SER A 32 -6.61 4.04 -14.89
CA SER A 32 -8.01 4.36 -15.19
C SER A 32 -8.92 4.23 -13.97
N ARG A 33 -8.60 3.34 -13.03
CA ARG A 33 -9.30 3.21 -11.73
C ARG A 33 -9.11 4.45 -10.87
N THR A 34 -7.87 4.94 -10.75
CA THR A 34 -7.57 6.17 -10.02
C THR A 34 -8.32 7.34 -10.64
N LEU A 35 -8.25 7.51 -11.98
CA LEU A 35 -8.97 8.58 -12.69
C LEU A 35 -10.49 8.52 -12.48
N ALA A 36 -11.08 7.31 -12.53
CA ALA A 36 -12.52 7.12 -12.30
C ALA A 36 -12.97 7.44 -10.87
N ALA A 37 -12.05 7.36 -9.89
CA ALA A 37 -12.31 7.66 -8.50
C ALA A 37 -12.05 9.13 -8.13
N LEU A 38 -11.49 9.94 -9.06
CA LEU A 38 -11.24 11.36 -8.81
C LEU A 38 -12.55 12.14 -8.64
N PRO A 39 -12.54 13.19 -7.80
CA PRO A 39 -13.63 14.15 -7.74
C PRO A 39 -13.75 14.96 -9.06
N ARG A 40 -14.73 15.85 -9.11
CA ARG A 40 -14.96 16.65 -10.32
C ARG A 40 -13.89 17.74 -10.49
N VAL A 41 -13.78 18.24 -11.72
CA VAL A 41 -12.97 19.43 -12.02
C VAL A 41 -13.39 20.60 -11.12
N GLY A 42 -12.40 21.25 -10.53
CA GLY A 42 -12.55 22.32 -9.54
C GLY A 42 -12.66 21.85 -8.08
N GLU A 43 -12.79 20.55 -7.83
CA GLU A 43 -12.82 20.00 -6.47
C GLU A 43 -11.42 19.61 -5.96
N ALA A 44 -11.29 19.56 -4.64
CA ALA A 44 -10.02 19.25 -3.99
C ALA A 44 -9.65 17.76 -4.13
N VAL A 45 -8.37 17.50 -4.41
CA VAL A 45 -7.80 16.17 -4.53
C VAL A 45 -6.50 16.05 -3.73
N SER A 46 -6.26 14.87 -3.20
CA SER A 46 -4.98 14.47 -2.60
C SER A 46 -4.49 13.20 -3.28
N LEU A 47 -3.34 13.26 -3.92
CA LEU A 47 -2.70 12.12 -4.59
C LEU A 47 -1.35 11.81 -3.97
N ARG A 48 -1.07 10.53 -3.79
CA ARG A 48 0.28 10.04 -3.53
C ARG A 48 1.03 9.99 -4.84
N ILE A 49 2.27 10.46 -4.87
CA ILE A 49 3.04 10.61 -6.10
C ILE A 49 4.28 9.71 -6.07
N ASP A 50 4.56 9.09 -7.20
CA ASP A 50 5.84 8.52 -7.52
C ASP A 50 6.49 9.33 -8.65
N THR A 51 7.71 9.82 -8.42
CA THR A 51 8.41 10.70 -9.36
C THR A 51 9.45 9.89 -10.12
N HIS A 52 9.30 9.80 -11.44
CA HIS A 52 10.29 9.20 -12.32
C HIS A 52 11.05 10.29 -13.06
N VAL A 53 12.35 10.38 -12.79
CA VAL A 53 13.27 11.33 -13.42
C VAL A 53 14.11 10.57 -14.44
N ARG A 54 14.17 11.07 -15.66
CA ARG A 54 15.10 10.66 -16.71
C ARG A 54 15.83 11.89 -17.25
N GLU A 55 16.80 11.68 -18.11
CA GLU A 55 17.62 12.78 -18.68
C GLU A 55 16.77 13.82 -19.43
N ASP A 56 15.69 13.38 -20.06
CA ASP A 56 14.84 14.16 -20.97
C ASP A 56 13.49 14.54 -20.37
N HIS A 57 13.05 13.93 -19.25
CA HIS A 57 11.73 14.22 -18.68
C HIS A 57 11.60 13.87 -17.19
N ILE A 58 10.63 14.55 -16.55
CA ILE A 58 10.13 14.23 -15.21
C ILE A 58 8.67 13.84 -15.34
N HIS A 59 8.35 12.58 -15.05
CA HIS A 59 6.99 12.11 -15.02
C HIS A 59 6.53 11.87 -13.58
N LEU A 60 5.30 12.32 -13.29
CA LEU A 60 4.63 12.09 -12.02
C LEU A 60 3.55 11.03 -12.22
N TYR A 61 3.55 10.02 -11.38
CA TYR A 61 2.54 8.96 -11.33
C TYR A 61 1.74 9.12 -10.06
N GLY A 62 0.40 9.21 -10.19
CA GLY A 62 -0.51 9.52 -9.09
C GLY A 62 -1.37 8.32 -8.68
N PHE A 63 -1.60 8.23 -7.37
CA PHE A 63 -2.33 7.14 -6.73
C PHE A 63 -3.26 7.72 -5.67
N SER A 64 -4.47 7.17 -5.55
CA SER A 64 -5.43 7.57 -4.52
C SER A 64 -5.00 7.10 -3.14
N THR A 65 -4.28 5.98 -3.05
CA THR A 65 -3.86 5.37 -1.79
C THR A 65 -2.37 5.04 -1.79
N GLU A 66 -1.81 4.93 -0.58
CA GLU A 66 -0.43 4.43 -0.41
C GLU A 66 -0.29 2.98 -0.89
N ALA A 67 -1.36 2.20 -0.77
CA ALA A 67 -1.46 0.84 -1.27
C ALA A 67 -1.20 0.76 -2.77
N GLU A 68 -1.89 1.58 -3.55
CA GLU A 68 -1.68 1.65 -5.00
C GLU A 68 -0.25 2.05 -5.34
N ARG A 69 0.30 3.05 -4.64
CA ARG A 69 1.70 3.48 -4.86
C ARG A 69 2.70 2.37 -4.54
N ALA A 70 2.51 1.66 -3.44
CA ALA A 70 3.38 0.56 -3.03
C ALA A 70 3.34 -0.60 -4.05
N TRP A 71 2.15 -0.95 -4.54
CA TRP A 71 1.99 -1.94 -5.60
C TRP A 71 2.64 -1.50 -6.92
N PHE A 72 2.50 -0.24 -7.30
CA PHE A 72 3.18 0.30 -8.49
C PHE A 72 4.70 0.12 -8.40
N ARG A 73 5.30 0.50 -7.28
CA ARG A 73 6.73 0.32 -7.03
C ARG A 73 7.13 -1.15 -7.07
N LEU A 74 6.35 -2.00 -6.43
CA LEU A 74 6.62 -3.44 -6.40
C LEU A 74 6.52 -4.06 -7.81
N LEU A 75 5.50 -3.72 -8.58
CA LEU A 75 5.33 -4.19 -9.95
C LEU A 75 6.49 -3.77 -10.85
N THR A 76 6.97 -2.53 -10.74
CA THR A 76 8.06 -2.01 -11.56
C THR A 76 9.42 -2.64 -11.22
N THR A 77 9.55 -3.41 -10.14
CA THR A 77 10.76 -4.23 -9.86
C THR A 77 10.84 -5.49 -10.72
N VAL A 78 9.71 -5.94 -11.30
CA VAL A 78 9.67 -7.15 -12.11
C VAL A 78 10.23 -6.86 -13.50
N GLN A 79 11.18 -7.67 -13.97
CA GLN A 79 11.75 -7.51 -15.29
C GLN A 79 10.69 -7.65 -16.39
N GLY A 80 10.55 -6.62 -17.22
CA GLY A 80 9.55 -6.55 -18.29
C GLY A 80 8.28 -5.80 -17.89
N VAL A 81 8.15 -5.37 -16.63
CA VAL A 81 7.08 -4.47 -16.18
C VAL A 81 7.61 -3.05 -16.12
N GLY A 82 7.30 -2.28 -17.17
CA GLY A 82 7.53 -0.83 -17.15
C GLY A 82 6.36 -0.09 -16.51
N VAL A 83 6.52 1.22 -16.33
CA VAL A 83 5.52 2.11 -15.71
C VAL A 83 4.13 2.01 -16.36
N ARG A 84 4.05 1.95 -17.69
CA ARG A 84 2.78 1.80 -18.42
C ARG A 84 2.09 0.48 -18.12
N VAL A 85 2.86 -0.62 -18.07
CA VAL A 85 2.34 -1.95 -17.76
C VAL A 85 1.88 -2.01 -16.30
N ALA A 86 2.61 -1.40 -15.37
CA ALA A 86 2.23 -1.32 -13.97
C ALA A 86 0.91 -0.57 -13.78
N LEU A 87 0.71 0.59 -14.45
CA LEU A 87 -0.57 1.31 -14.43
C LEU A 87 -1.69 0.51 -15.09
N ALA A 88 -1.42 -0.22 -16.19
CA ALA A 88 -2.42 -1.07 -16.84
C ALA A 88 -2.86 -2.22 -15.92
N ILE A 89 -1.93 -2.83 -15.16
CA ILE A 89 -2.27 -3.85 -14.17
C ILE A 89 -3.17 -3.25 -13.08
N GLN A 90 -2.85 -2.07 -12.55
CA GLN A 90 -3.66 -1.40 -11.54
C GLN A 90 -5.00 -0.88 -12.09
N SER A 91 -5.09 -0.64 -13.39
CA SER A 91 -6.36 -0.34 -14.05
C SER A 91 -7.28 -1.55 -14.10
N ALA A 92 -6.71 -2.74 -14.30
CA ALA A 92 -7.46 -4.01 -14.39
C ALA A 92 -7.80 -4.60 -13.01
N LEU A 93 -6.92 -4.44 -12.01
CA LEU A 93 -7.02 -5.08 -10.70
C LEU A 93 -6.87 -4.05 -9.57
N ALA A 94 -7.77 -4.10 -8.58
CA ALA A 94 -7.59 -3.36 -7.34
C ALA A 94 -6.41 -3.95 -6.53
N PRO A 95 -5.81 -3.20 -5.58
CA PRO A 95 -4.71 -3.70 -4.75
C PRO A 95 -5.00 -5.06 -4.08
N THR A 96 -6.18 -5.24 -3.51
CA THR A 96 -6.62 -6.48 -2.88
C THR A 96 -6.78 -7.64 -3.86
N ASP A 97 -7.32 -7.37 -5.07
CA ASP A 97 -7.50 -8.39 -6.10
C ASP A 97 -6.15 -8.77 -6.72
N LEU A 98 -5.25 -7.80 -6.86
CA LEU A 98 -3.88 -8.02 -7.33
C LEU A 98 -3.11 -8.93 -6.36
N ALA A 99 -3.18 -8.64 -5.07
CA ALA A 99 -2.58 -9.46 -4.03
C ALA A 99 -3.11 -10.90 -4.08
N ARG A 100 -4.44 -11.05 -4.17
CA ARG A 100 -5.10 -12.36 -4.27
C ARG A 100 -4.69 -13.11 -5.52
N ALA A 101 -4.64 -12.44 -6.68
CA ALA A 101 -4.22 -13.04 -7.94
C ALA A 101 -2.76 -13.53 -7.90
N ILE A 102 -1.87 -12.77 -7.27
CA ILE A 102 -0.46 -13.15 -7.09
C ILE A 102 -0.34 -14.33 -6.12
N ALA A 103 -1.01 -14.28 -4.97
CA ALA A 103 -0.97 -15.37 -3.98
C ALA A 103 -1.51 -16.69 -4.54
N ALA A 104 -2.59 -16.64 -5.33
CA ALA A 104 -3.19 -17.77 -6.01
C ALA A 104 -2.42 -18.23 -7.27
N GLY A 105 -1.47 -17.44 -7.77
CA GLY A 105 -0.81 -17.68 -9.05
C GLY A 105 -1.76 -17.57 -10.26
N ASP A 106 -2.79 -16.70 -10.16
CA ASP A 106 -3.81 -16.50 -11.19
C ASP A 106 -3.28 -15.70 -12.38
N LYS A 107 -2.61 -16.41 -13.29
CA LYS A 107 -2.05 -15.82 -14.52
C LYS A 107 -3.14 -15.22 -15.44
N PRO A 108 -4.31 -15.83 -15.63
CA PRO A 108 -5.42 -15.24 -16.39
C PRO A 108 -5.88 -13.89 -15.85
N ALA A 109 -6.00 -13.72 -14.52
CA ALA A 109 -6.37 -12.45 -13.93
C ALA A 109 -5.34 -11.36 -14.23
N LEU A 110 -4.05 -11.66 -14.09
CA LEU A 110 -2.95 -10.73 -14.43
C LEU A 110 -2.90 -10.42 -15.93
N GLY A 111 -3.23 -11.39 -16.77
CA GLY A 111 -3.25 -11.24 -18.24
C GLY A 111 -4.40 -10.37 -18.78
N ARG A 112 -5.34 -9.90 -17.94
CA ARG A 112 -6.37 -8.92 -18.33
C ARG A 112 -5.77 -7.53 -18.60
N ALA A 113 -4.63 -7.25 -17.98
CA ALA A 113 -3.96 -5.98 -18.14
C ALA A 113 -3.31 -5.86 -19.52
N SER A 114 -3.52 -4.73 -20.18
CA SER A 114 -2.87 -4.43 -21.46
C SER A 114 -1.35 -4.50 -21.33
N GLY A 115 -0.69 -5.19 -22.26
CA GLY A 115 0.75 -5.40 -22.24
C GLY A 115 1.24 -6.56 -21.35
N VAL A 116 0.34 -7.32 -20.70
CA VAL A 116 0.68 -8.49 -19.90
C VAL A 116 0.36 -9.77 -20.65
N GLY A 117 1.36 -10.35 -21.30
CA GLY A 117 1.22 -11.67 -21.93
C GLY A 117 1.44 -12.82 -20.94
N PRO A 118 1.16 -14.09 -21.38
CA PRO A 118 1.25 -15.26 -20.48
C PRO A 118 2.62 -15.44 -19.80
N LYS A 119 3.71 -15.14 -20.51
CA LYS A 119 5.07 -15.23 -19.95
C LYS A 119 5.30 -14.17 -18.85
N LEU A 120 4.82 -12.95 -19.07
CA LEU A 120 4.98 -11.87 -18.10
C LEU A 120 4.05 -12.09 -16.89
N ALA A 121 2.81 -12.54 -17.10
CA ALA A 121 1.89 -12.91 -16.01
C ALA A 121 2.49 -14.00 -15.11
N ALA A 122 3.11 -15.03 -15.70
CA ALA A 122 3.77 -16.09 -14.94
C ALA A 122 4.96 -15.54 -14.11
N ARG A 123 5.76 -14.65 -14.70
CA ARG A 123 6.88 -14.01 -14.01
C ARG A 123 6.41 -13.15 -12.83
N ILE A 124 5.41 -12.28 -13.06
CA ILE A 124 4.83 -11.43 -12.01
C ILE A 124 4.34 -12.30 -10.85
N ALA A 125 3.54 -13.36 -11.13
CA ALA A 125 3.02 -14.25 -10.11
C ALA A 125 4.15 -14.93 -9.30
N THR A 126 5.24 -15.35 -9.95
CA THR A 126 6.34 -16.05 -9.27
C THR A 126 7.23 -15.10 -8.47
N GLU A 127 7.66 -13.97 -9.07
CA GLU A 127 8.60 -13.05 -8.43
C GLU A 127 7.98 -12.25 -7.28
N LEU A 128 6.65 -12.02 -7.32
CA LEU A 128 5.96 -11.21 -6.31
C LEU A 128 5.25 -12.03 -5.25
N LYS A 129 5.21 -13.36 -5.34
CA LYS A 129 4.47 -14.21 -4.39
C LYS A 129 4.86 -13.95 -2.93
N ASP A 130 6.15 -13.94 -2.64
CA ASP A 130 6.65 -13.75 -1.27
C ASP A 130 6.58 -12.28 -0.83
N LYS A 131 6.74 -11.35 -1.78
CA LYS A 131 6.72 -9.90 -1.51
C LYS A 131 5.31 -9.35 -1.34
N ALA A 132 4.32 -9.94 -2.01
CA ALA A 132 2.92 -9.54 -1.91
C ALA A 132 2.36 -9.74 -0.49
N GLY A 133 2.67 -10.88 0.15
CA GLY A 133 2.29 -11.14 1.53
C GLY A 133 2.90 -10.14 2.52
N ALA A 134 4.16 -9.77 2.32
CA ALA A 134 4.83 -8.76 3.15
C ALA A 134 4.20 -7.36 2.97
N LEU A 135 3.78 -7.02 1.76
CA LEU A 135 3.14 -5.76 1.45
C LEU A 135 1.75 -5.66 2.10
N GLU A 136 0.91 -6.70 2.03
CA GLU A 136 -0.41 -6.73 2.68
C GLU A 136 -0.29 -6.61 4.21
N LEU A 137 0.65 -7.33 4.80
CA LEU A 137 0.92 -7.25 6.23
C LEU A 137 1.46 -5.89 6.67
N GLY A 138 2.23 -5.20 5.80
CA GLY A 138 2.72 -3.83 6.04
C GLY A 138 1.66 -2.75 5.85
N MET A 139 0.67 -3.00 4.98
CA MET A 139 -0.40 -2.04 4.67
C MET A 139 -1.57 -2.11 5.64
N GLY A 140 -1.80 -3.26 6.30
CA GLY A 140 -2.75 -3.37 7.40
C GLY A 140 -2.38 -2.52 8.62
N ALA A 141 -1.14 -2.06 8.69
CA ALA A 141 -0.63 -1.22 9.78
C ALA A 141 -0.74 0.31 9.52
N HIS A 142 -1.26 0.77 8.37
CA HIS A 142 -1.26 2.20 8.02
C HIS A 142 -2.48 2.64 7.20
N LEU A 143 -3.68 2.54 7.79
CA LEU A 143 -4.87 3.24 7.33
C LEU A 143 -5.32 4.23 8.41
N PRO A 144 -5.03 5.54 8.29
CA PRO A 144 -5.87 6.54 8.93
C PRO A 144 -7.08 6.76 8.04
N ASP A 145 -8.20 6.10 8.36
CA ASP A 145 -9.50 6.50 7.83
C ASP A 145 -9.91 7.83 8.50
N LYS A 146 -9.98 8.91 7.70
CA LYS A 146 -10.64 10.16 8.07
C LYS A 146 -11.83 10.36 7.15
N GLY A 147 -12.94 9.78 7.52
CA GLY A 147 -14.22 10.01 6.86
C GLY A 147 -15.38 9.52 7.71
N GLY A 148 -15.79 10.31 8.67
CA GLY A 148 -17.00 10.37 9.47
C GLY A 148 -18.03 9.25 9.41
N ALA A 149 -18.13 8.47 10.51
CA ALA A 149 -19.39 8.06 11.11
C ALA A 149 -19.14 7.68 12.57
N LYS A 150 -19.83 8.36 13.49
CA LYS A 150 -19.90 8.00 14.91
C LYS A 150 -20.56 6.62 15.07
N GLY A 151 -19.86 5.68 15.68
CA GLY A 151 -20.46 4.44 16.13
C GLY A 151 -19.43 3.38 16.50
N GLN A 152 -19.24 3.14 17.81
CA GLN A 152 -18.49 2.07 18.47
C GLN A 152 -16.95 2.18 18.42
N ALA A 153 -16.44 2.93 19.37
CA ALA A 153 -15.04 2.98 19.76
C ALA A 153 -14.81 1.94 20.88
N SER A 154 -14.38 0.73 20.52
CA SER A 154 -13.75 -0.18 21.48
C SER A 154 -12.85 -1.26 20.83
N ASP A 155 -13.07 -1.66 19.58
CA ASP A 155 -12.30 -2.76 18.95
C ASP A 155 -11.08 -2.31 18.11
N VAL A 156 -11.11 -1.12 17.54
CA VAL A 156 -10.07 -0.64 16.59
C VAL A 156 -8.77 -0.22 17.31
N GLY A 157 -8.86 0.17 18.56
CA GLY A 157 -7.70 0.60 19.38
C GLY A 157 -6.78 -0.56 19.77
N ASP A 158 -7.34 -1.74 19.93
CA ASP A 158 -6.65 -2.90 20.48
C ASP A 158 -5.83 -3.63 19.40
N GLU A 159 -6.40 -3.82 18.23
CA GLU A 159 -5.68 -4.38 17.07
C GLU A 159 -4.50 -3.51 16.64
N GLN A 160 -4.68 -2.18 16.70
CA GLN A 160 -3.61 -1.24 16.36
C GLN A 160 -2.45 -1.33 17.34
N ARG A 161 -2.73 -1.40 18.65
CA ARG A 161 -1.70 -1.52 19.71
C ARG A 161 -0.90 -2.82 19.58
N VAL A 162 -1.57 -3.94 19.29
CA VAL A 162 -0.94 -5.23 19.03
C VAL A 162 -0.02 -5.16 17.80
N SER A 163 -0.51 -4.58 16.70
CA SER A 163 0.27 -4.41 15.47
C SER A 163 1.52 -3.55 15.68
N ASP A 164 1.40 -2.45 16.43
CA ASP A 164 2.51 -1.55 16.74
C ASP A 164 3.55 -2.24 17.65
N ALA A 165 3.09 -3.04 18.63
CA ALA A 165 3.98 -3.82 19.48
C ALA A 165 4.77 -4.87 18.70
N VAL A 166 4.11 -5.60 17.79
CA VAL A 166 4.75 -6.58 16.90
C VAL A 166 5.78 -5.89 16.01
N SER A 167 5.44 -4.75 15.43
CA SER A 167 6.35 -3.99 14.57
C SER A 167 7.59 -3.52 15.32
N ALA A 168 7.45 -3.10 16.58
CA ALA A 168 8.58 -2.72 17.43
C ALA A 168 9.53 -3.89 17.68
N LEU A 169 9.01 -5.09 17.98
CA LEU A 169 9.82 -6.29 18.19
C LEU A 169 10.53 -6.77 16.93
N VAL A 170 9.87 -6.67 15.76
CA VAL A 170 10.48 -6.99 14.46
C VAL A 170 11.63 -6.03 14.15
N ASN A 171 11.48 -4.74 14.45
CA ASN A 171 12.56 -3.75 14.28
C ASN A 171 13.75 -3.99 15.22
N LEU A 172 13.55 -4.69 16.34
CA LEU A 172 14.60 -5.14 17.24
C LEU A 172 15.29 -6.44 16.79
N GLY A 173 14.85 -7.02 15.65
CA GLY A 173 15.50 -8.18 15.03
C GLY A 173 14.84 -9.53 15.31
N TYR A 174 13.70 -9.57 16.02
CA TYR A 174 12.97 -10.82 16.25
C TYR A 174 12.15 -11.24 15.03
N GLY A 175 11.97 -12.55 14.83
CA GLY A 175 11.12 -13.09 13.78
C GLY A 175 9.67 -12.65 13.95
N ARG A 176 8.97 -12.28 12.85
CA ARG A 176 7.61 -11.75 12.92
C ARG A 176 6.61 -12.70 13.58
N THR A 177 6.73 -14.00 13.30
CA THR A 177 5.87 -15.03 13.90
C THR A 177 6.09 -15.15 15.39
N GLU A 178 7.34 -15.07 15.84
CA GLU A 178 7.73 -15.12 17.25
C GLU A 178 7.28 -13.85 17.98
N ALA A 179 7.50 -12.68 17.38
CA ALA A 179 7.05 -11.40 17.89
C ALA A 179 5.53 -11.36 18.06
N TYR A 180 4.78 -11.84 17.08
CA TYR A 180 3.31 -11.89 17.14
C TYR A 180 2.85 -12.84 18.28
N GLY A 181 3.40 -14.04 18.37
CA GLY A 181 3.08 -14.99 19.45
C GLY A 181 3.35 -14.40 20.83
N ALA A 182 4.52 -13.77 21.03
CA ALA A 182 4.90 -13.16 22.31
C ALA A 182 3.99 -11.97 22.69
N VAL A 183 3.56 -11.15 21.73
CA VAL A 183 2.64 -10.03 21.98
C VAL A 183 1.24 -10.53 22.33
N ILE A 184 0.71 -11.53 21.61
CA ILE A 184 -0.61 -12.11 21.92
C ILE A 184 -0.66 -12.73 23.32
N GLU A 185 0.40 -13.41 23.73
CA GLU A 185 0.49 -13.93 25.10
C GLU A 185 0.58 -12.80 26.15
N ALA A 186 1.30 -11.72 25.82
CA ALA A 186 1.35 -10.55 26.68
C ALA A 186 -0.04 -9.89 26.85
N VAL A 187 -0.83 -9.79 25.76
CA VAL A 187 -2.22 -9.30 25.81
C VAL A 187 -3.09 -10.20 26.70
N ARG A 188 -2.97 -11.53 26.58
CA ARG A 188 -3.75 -12.46 27.40
C ARG A 188 -3.49 -12.34 28.91
N GLU A 189 -2.25 -12.04 29.30
CA GLU A 189 -1.91 -11.88 30.73
C GLU A 189 -2.24 -10.50 31.29
N MET A 190 -2.02 -9.45 30.49
CA MET A 190 -2.12 -8.07 30.96
C MET A 190 -3.49 -7.42 30.65
N GLY A 191 -4.32 -8.07 29.81
CA GLY A 191 -5.60 -7.57 29.34
C GLY A 191 -5.47 -6.72 28.05
N GLU A 192 -6.57 -6.63 27.31
CA GLU A 192 -6.65 -5.92 26.02
C GLU A 192 -6.39 -4.41 26.13
N ASP A 193 -6.71 -3.80 27.27
CA ASP A 193 -6.49 -2.37 27.53
C ASP A 193 -5.04 -2.00 27.88
N SER A 194 -4.10 -2.93 27.79
CA SER A 194 -2.71 -2.69 28.18
C SER A 194 -2.04 -1.65 27.25
N PRO A 195 -1.28 -0.69 27.81
CA PRO A 195 -0.58 0.30 27.04
C PRO A 195 0.50 -0.35 26.15
N LEU A 196 0.73 0.22 24.95
CA LEU A 196 1.70 -0.27 23.94
C LEU A 196 3.07 -0.62 24.56
N GLN A 197 3.57 0.23 25.48
CA GLN A 197 4.86 0.01 26.13
C GLN A 197 4.87 -1.26 27.01
N ALA A 198 3.75 -1.59 27.64
CA ALA A 198 3.63 -2.82 28.44
C ALA A 198 3.63 -4.06 27.54
N LEU A 199 2.94 -4.02 26.40
CA LEU A 199 2.92 -5.09 25.41
C LEU A 199 4.31 -5.35 24.81
N ILE A 200 5.05 -4.29 24.45
CA ILE A 200 6.44 -4.42 23.95
C ILE A 200 7.32 -5.05 25.03
N ARG A 201 7.24 -4.57 26.28
CA ARG A 201 8.04 -5.12 27.39
C ARG A 201 7.69 -6.57 27.69
N GLY A 202 6.40 -6.91 27.71
CA GLY A 202 5.92 -8.29 27.90
C GLY A 202 6.40 -9.21 26.78
N GLY A 203 6.36 -8.77 25.54
CA GLY A 203 6.89 -9.51 24.40
C GLY A 203 8.40 -9.73 24.48
N LEU A 204 9.18 -8.70 24.83
CA LEU A 204 10.63 -8.82 25.02
C LEU A 204 11.01 -9.80 26.14
N THR A 205 10.31 -9.77 27.27
CA THR A 205 10.56 -10.70 28.38
C THR A 205 10.37 -12.16 27.96
N ARG A 206 9.37 -12.44 27.11
CA ARG A 206 9.11 -13.80 26.61
C ARG A 206 10.13 -14.25 25.58
N LEU A 207 10.48 -13.37 24.65
CA LEU A 207 11.48 -13.65 23.62
C LEU A 207 12.89 -13.78 24.21
N GLY A 208 13.22 -12.99 25.26
CA GLY A 208 14.49 -13.10 25.97
C GLY A 208 14.58 -14.27 26.92
N ALA A 209 13.46 -14.87 27.35
CA ALA A 209 13.44 -16.09 28.17
C ALA A 209 13.52 -17.38 27.31
N ALA A 210 13.34 -17.28 26.00
CA ALA A 210 13.39 -18.39 25.05
C ALA A 210 14.75 -18.49 24.31
N ALA A 211 15.70 -17.55 24.57
CA ALA A 211 17.06 -17.56 24.06
C ALA A 211 18.04 -18.01 25.16
#